data_4d5a74d40c8805894cc1cf53825e146c
#
_entry.id   4d5a74d40c8805894cc1cf53825e146c
#
_cell.length_a   1.000
_cell.length_b   1.000
_cell.length_c   1.000
_cell.angle_alpha   90.00
_cell.angle_beta   90.00
_cell.angle_gamma   90.00
#
_symmetry.space_group_name_H-M   'P 1'
#
loop_
_entity.id
_entity.type
_entity.pdbx_description
1 polymer ?
#
loop_
_entity_poly.entity_id
_entity_poly.type
_entity_poly.pdbx_seq_one_letter_code
_entity_poly.pdbx_strand_id
1 'polypeptide(L)'
;MRKEKIYSLSSLYRENMDIYGYRFGKGEKAACIVGAMRGNEIQQMYIGALLVKSLKELEERGSIVNGNEILVIPHVNDYSINIGKRFWPGDNTDINRMFPGNEEGETTKRIAAGLFEKVKGYSYGIQFPSFYMPGDFVPHVRMMEAGMESASLANLFGLPYVVMRSPRPYDKATLNSVSYTHLRAHETSLHL
;
A
#
# COMPACT_ATOMS: atom_id res chain seq x y z
N MET A 1 -16.14 -7.58 8.32
CA MET A 1 -15.51 -6.48 7.56
C MET A 1 -16.00 -5.12 8.05
N ARG A 2 -15.08 -4.17 8.24
CA ARG A 2 -15.40 -2.78 8.62
C ARG A 2 -14.73 -1.81 7.64
N LYS A 3 -15.53 -1.00 6.92
CA LYS A 3 -15.01 0.11 6.12
C LYS A 3 -14.67 1.28 7.04
N GLU A 4 -13.50 1.86 6.92
CA GLU A 4 -13.01 2.96 7.74
C GLU A 4 -12.41 4.06 6.86
N LYS A 5 -12.64 5.32 7.25
CA LYS A 5 -11.92 6.45 6.69
C LYS A 5 -10.52 6.48 7.30
N ILE A 6 -9.52 6.18 6.49
CA ILE A 6 -8.11 6.10 6.89
C ILE A 6 -7.53 7.50 7.04
N TYR A 7 -7.81 8.37 6.07
CA TYR A 7 -7.34 9.74 6.05
C TYR A 7 -8.34 10.62 5.31
N SER A 8 -8.39 11.90 5.66
CA SER A 8 -9.21 12.91 5.00
C SER A 8 -8.37 14.16 4.76
N LEU A 9 -8.18 14.51 3.51
CA LEU A 9 -7.57 15.78 3.12
C LEU A 9 -8.68 16.81 2.97
N SER A 10 -8.71 17.79 3.88
CA SER A 10 -9.67 18.89 3.82
C SER A 10 -9.36 19.85 2.65
N SER A 11 -10.39 20.37 2.03
CA SER A 11 -10.29 21.40 0.98
C SER A 11 -11.20 22.56 1.34
N LEU A 12 -10.74 23.79 1.07
CA LEU A 12 -11.54 25.02 1.34
C LEU A 12 -12.69 25.21 0.36
N TYR A 13 -12.60 24.65 -0.86
CA TYR A 13 -13.53 24.94 -1.95
C TYR A 13 -14.05 23.70 -2.67
N ARG A 14 -13.71 22.50 -2.20
CA ARG A 14 -14.09 21.22 -2.79
C ARG A 14 -14.46 20.23 -1.72
N GLU A 15 -15.07 19.13 -2.10
CA GLU A 15 -15.25 18.01 -1.21
C GLU A 15 -13.90 17.49 -0.71
N ASN A 16 -13.87 16.99 0.50
CA ASN A 16 -12.67 16.38 1.07
C ASN A 16 -12.27 15.16 0.24
N MET A 17 -10.97 14.96 0.09
CA MET A 17 -10.47 13.70 -0.43
C MET A 17 -10.33 12.72 0.72
N ASP A 18 -11.16 11.69 0.71
CA ASP A 18 -11.18 10.65 1.73
C ASP A 18 -10.52 9.37 1.22
N ILE A 19 -9.53 8.88 1.95
CA ILE A 19 -8.92 7.57 1.70
C ILE A 19 -9.63 6.57 2.59
N TYR A 20 -10.13 5.50 1.99
CA TYR A 20 -10.82 4.42 2.69
C TYR A 20 -9.97 3.15 2.77
N GLY A 21 -10.08 2.48 3.92
CA GLY A 21 -9.55 1.14 4.12
C GLY A 21 -10.63 0.18 4.61
N TYR A 22 -10.35 -1.09 4.48
CA TYR A 22 -11.20 -2.19 4.87
C TYR A 22 -10.46 -3.06 5.88
N ARG A 23 -11.01 -3.19 7.09
CA ARG A 23 -10.45 -4.03 8.15
C ARG A 23 -11.21 -5.34 8.28
N PHE A 24 -10.46 -6.40 8.45
CA PHE A 24 -10.93 -7.76 8.64
C PHE A 24 -10.32 -8.34 9.90
N GLY A 25 -11.08 -9.13 10.63
CA GLY A 25 -10.67 -9.65 11.93
C GLY A 25 -10.60 -8.58 13.02
N LYS A 26 -10.06 -8.95 14.16
CA LYS A 26 -9.82 -8.08 15.32
C LYS A 26 -8.63 -8.62 16.10
N GLY A 27 -7.75 -7.73 16.56
CA GLY A 27 -6.60 -8.08 17.37
C GLY A 27 -5.33 -7.38 16.97
N GLU A 28 -4.23 -8.09 16.93
CA GLU A 28 -2.93 -7.55 16.54
C GLU A 28 -2.89 -7.18 15.05
N LYS A 29 -2.19 -6.13 14.73
CA LYS A 29 -2.00 -5.65 13.35
C LYS A 29 -1.11 -6.63 12.59
N ALA A 30 -1.71 -7.63 11.95
CA ALA A 30 -0.98 -8.69 11.27
C ALA A 30 -0.50 -8.27 9.88
N ALA A 31 -1.41 -7.83 9.00
CA ALA A 31 -1.03 -7.48 7.63
C ALA A 31 -1.72 -6.20 7.14
N CYS A 32 -0.97 -5.37 6.43
CA CYS A 32 -1.49 -4.19 5.73
C CYS A 32 -1.19 -4.30 4.24
N ILE A 33 -2.21 -4.15 3.41
CA ILE A 33 -2.12 -4.21 1.97
C ILE A 33 -2.53 -2.87 1.37
N VAL A 34 -1.63 -2.27 0.58
CA VAL A 34 -1.88 -1.01 -0.15
C VAL A 34 -1.87 -1.28 -1.64
N GLY A 35 -2.99 -0.98 -2.29
CA GLY A 35 -3.17 -1.09 -3.74
C GLY A 35 -2.57 0.08 -4.51
N ALA A 36 -3.39 0.73 -5.33
CA ALA A 36 -2.96 1.85 -6.18
C ALA A 36 -2.55 3.07 -5.37
N MET A 37 -1.33 3.54 -5.54
CA MET A 37 -0.84 4.79 -4.97
C MET A 37 -0.79 5.92 -6.01
N ARG A 38 -0.77 5.56 -7.29
CA ARG A 38 -0.76 6.46 -8.44
C ARG A 38 -2.02 6.31 -9.27
N GLY A 39 -2.46 7.37 -9.95
CA GLY A 39 -3.74 7.36 -10.65
C GLY A 39 -3.79 6.50 -11.91
N ASN A 40 -2.65 6.08 -12.46
CA ASN A 40 -2.61 5.14 -13.58
C ASN A 40 -2.50 3.67 -13.13
N GLU A 41 -2.57 3.41 -11.82
CA GLU A 41 -2.47 2.06 -11.25
C GLU A 41 -3.85 1.40 -11.08
N ILE A 42 -4.67 1.43 -12.14
CA ILE A 42 -6.05 0.89 -12.13
C ILE A 42 -6.08 -0.61 -11.87
N GLN A 43 -5.14 -1.37 -12.43
CA GLN A 43 -5.01 -2.80 -12.19
C GLN A 43 -4.79 -3.09 -10.70
N GLN A 44 -3.92 -2.34 -10.04
CA GLN A 44 -3.60 -2.48 -8.63
C GLN A 44 -4.79 -2.13 -7.73
N MET A 45 -5.57 -1.12 -8.11
CA MET A 45 -6.83 -0.80 -7.44
C MET A 45 -7.83 -1.96 -7.58
N TYR A 46 -7.97 -2.51 -8.79
CA TYR A 46 -8.87 -3.64 -9.05
C TYR A 46 -8.49 -4.89 -8.25
N ILE A 47 -7.20 -5.21 -8.19
CA ILE A 47 -6.69 -6.31 -7.36
C ILE A 47 -7.00 -6.06 -5.88
N GLY A 48 -6.81 -4.84 -5.39
CA GLY A 48 -7.19 -4.44 -4.03
C GLY A 48 -8.69 -4.65 -3.76
N ALA A 49 -9.55 -4.31 -4.71
CA ALA A 49 -10.99 -4.53 -4.60
C ALA A 49 -11.37 -6.02 -4.60
N LEU A 50 -10.74 -6.83 -5.44
CA LEU A 50 -10.92 -8.30 -5.43
C LEU A 50 -10.47 -8.91 -4.10
N LEU A 51 -9.34 -8.43 -3.56
CA LEU A 51 -8.85 -8.89 -2.27
C LEU A 51 -9.82 -8.56 -1.12
N VAL A 52 -10.41 -7.36 -1.14
CA VAL A 52 -11.47 -6.99 -0.17
C VAL A 52 -12.64 -7.95 -0.26
N LYS A 53 -13.09 -8.32 -1.47
CA LYS A 53 -14.17 -9.29 -1.66
C LYS A 53 -13.79 -10.67 -1.11
N SER A 54 -12.62 -11.18 -1.46
CA SER A 54 -12.17 -12.51 -1.01
C SER A 54 -11.96 -12.57 0.51
N LEU A 55 -11.39 -11.53 1.11
CA LEU A 55 -11.21 -11.47 2.57
C LEU A 55 -12.55 -11.38 3.31
N LYS A 56 -13.54 -10.70 2.73
CA LYS A 56 -14.90 -10.69 3.29
C LYS A 56 -15.50 -12.11 3.33
N GLU A 57 -15.38 -12.86 2.25
CA GLU A 57 -15.84 -14.24 2.19
C GLU A 57 -15.10 -15.15 3.19
N LEU A 58 -13.79 -14.97 3.35
CA LEU A 58 -12.98 -15.70 4.32
C LEU A 58 -13.36 -15.35 5.77
N GLU A 59 -13.64 -14.08 6.06
CA GLU A 59 -14.10 -13.65 7.39
C GLU A 59 -15.48 -14.24 7.72
N GLU A 60 -16.42 -14.25 6.77
CA GLU A 60 -17.74 -14.85 6.92
C GLU A 60 -17.68 -16.35 7.16
N ARG A 61 -16.67 -17.04 6.61
CA ARG A 61 -16.40 -18.47 6.85
C ARG A 61 -15.62 -18.76 8.14
N GLY A 62 -15.23 -17.73 8.89
CA GLY A 62 -14.38 -17.88 10.08
C GLY A 62 -12.94 -18.31 9.79
N SER A 63 -12.47 -18.10 8.56
CA SER A 63 -11.11 -18.52 8.13
C SER A 63 -10.01 -17.50 8.46
N ILE A 64 -10.37 -16.31 8.94
CA ILE A 64 -9.38 -15.34 9.45
C ILE A 64 -9.01 -15.75 10.87
N VAL A 65 -7.71 -15.93 11.10
CA VAL A 65 -7.19 -16.35 12.41
C VAL A 65 -7.60 -15.36 13.50
N ASN A 66 -8.21 -15.87 14.56
CA ASN A 66 -8.60 -15.06 15.70
C ASN A 66 -7.39 -14.35 16.32
N GLY A 67 -7.59 -13.11 16.72
CA GLY A 67 -6.54 -12.29 17.31
C GLY A 67 -5.71 -11.51 16.29
N ASN A 68 -5.98 -11.64 14.98
CA ASN A 68 -5.28 -10.91 13.93
C ASN A 68 -6.21 -9.92 13.21
N GLU A 69 -5.64 -8.76 12.84
CA GLU A 69 -6.29 -7.75 12.02
C GLU A 69 -5.57 -7.60 10.68
N ILE A 70 -6.34 -7.55 9.59
CA ILE A 70 -5.85 -7.27 8.24
C ILE A 70 -6.47 -5.95 7.76
N LEU A 71 -5.64 -5.04 7.25
CA LEU A 71 -6.08 -3.78 6.63
C LEU A 71 -5.80 -3.82 5.13
N VAL A 72 -6.80 -3.52 4.32
CA VAL A 72 -6.65 -3.34 2.86
C VAL A 72 -7.05 -1.92 2.49
N ILE A 73 -6.16 -1.20 1.80
CA ILE A 73 -6.39 0.14 1.23
C ILE A 73 -6.28 0.00 -0.29
N PRO A 74 -7.40 -0.12 -1.02
CA PRO A 74 -7.36 -0.41 -2.46
C PRO A 74 -6.70 0.68 -3.30
N HIS A 75 -6.86 1.95 -2.90
CA HIS A 75 -6.28 3.10 -3.60
C HIS A 75 -6.08 4.28 -2.63
N VAL A 76 -5.19 5.19 -3.01
CA VAL A 76 -4.79 6.34 -2.17
C VAL A 76 -5.09 7.68 -2.87
N ASN A 77 -5.04 7.75 -4.20
CA ASN A 77 -5.05 8.99 -4.97
C ASN A 77 -6.25 9.08 -5.92
N ASP A 78 -7.44 9.32 -5.40
CA ASP A 78 -8.69 9.39 -6.16
C ASP A 78 -8.68 10.47 -7.26
N TYR A 79 -8.10 11.62 -6.96
CA TYR A 79 -8.06 12.72 -7.94
C TYR A 79 -7.25 12.35 -9.17
N SER A 80 -6.12 11.68 -9.00
CA SER A 80 -5.31 11.23 -10.14
C SER A 80 -5.94 10.07 -10.88
N ILE A 81 -6.61 9.15 -10.17
CA ILE A 81 -7.35 8.03 -10.77
C ILE A 81 -8.46 8.57 -11.69
N ASN A 82 -9.25 9.53 -11.21
CA ASN A 82 -10.37 10.10 -11.97
C ASN A 82 -9.96 10.77 -13.27
N ILE A 83 -8.74 11.25 -13.37
CA ILE A 83 -8.22 11.91 -14.57
C ILE A 83 -7.12 11.11 -15.29
N GLY A 84 -6.86 9.87 -14.86
CA GLY A 84 -5.87 8.98 -15.46
C GLY A 84 -4.42 9.48 -15.38
N LYS A 85 -4.11 10.41 -14.47
CA LYS A 85 -2.75 10.93 -14.29
C LYS A 85 -1.98 10.11 -13.28
N ARG A 86 -0.70 9.90 -13.55
CA ARG A 86 0.17 9.10 -12.67
C ARG A 86 0.37 9.73 -11.30
N PHE A 87 0.68 11.03 -11.26
CA PHE A 87 1.07 11.76 -10.06
C PHE A 87 -0.04 12.69 -9.56
N TRP A 88 0.16 13.28 -8.39
CA TRP A 88 -0.78 14.23 -7.82
C TRP A 88 -1.05 15.39 -8.79
N PRO A 89 -2.32 15.73 -9.10
CA PRO A 89 -2.61 16.64 -10.19
C PRO A 89 -2.27 18.11 -9.90
N GLY A 90 -2.11 18.49 -8.63
CA GLY A 90 -1.82 19.87 -8.25
C GLY A 90 -0.39 20.32 -8.52
N ASP A 91 0.58 19.43 -8.28
CA ASP A 91 2.02 19.73 -8.35
C ASP A 91 2.83 18.67 -9.10
N ASN A 92 2.15 17.69 -9.69
CA ASN A 92 2.78 16.55 -10.38
C ASN A 92 3.75 15.73 -9.51
N THR A 93 3.49 15.67 -8.20
CA THR A 93 4.33 14.96 -7.25
C THR A 93 3.89 13.50 -7.06
N ASP A 94 4.85 12.59 -6.91
CA ASP A 94 4.60 11.17 -6.61
C ASP A 94 4.43 10.97 -5.10
N ILE A 95 3.22 10.68 -4.63
CA ILE A 95 2.93 10.40 -3.22
C ILE A 95 3.87 9.30 -2.68
N ASN A 96 4.18 8.29 -3.50
CA ASN A 96 5.09 7.20 -3.09
C ASN A 96 6.57 7.63 -3.04
N ARG A 97 6.87 8.91 -3.04
CA ARG A 97 8.20 9.49 -2.82
C ARG A 97 8.22 10.47 -1.65
N MET A 98 7.09 10.56 -0.92
CA MET A 98 6.92 11.55 0.15
C MET A 98 6.94 10.94 1.56
N PHE A 99 7.12 9.63 1.70
CA PHE A 99 7.14 8.98 3.01
C PHE A 99 8.44 9.27 3.81
N PRO A 100 8.33 9.39 5.15
CA PRO A 100 7.15 9.17 6.00
C PRO A 100 6.12 10.30 5.94
N GLY A 101 6.39 11.40 5.26
CA GLY A 101 5.53 12.56 5.15
C GLY A 101 5.77 13.62 6.23
N ASN A 102 4.94 14.66 6.19
CA ASN A 102 4.91 15.74 7.18
C ASN A 102 3.49 16.35 7.22
N GLU A 103 2.86 16.41 8.39
CA GLU A 103 1.49 16.93 8.56
C GLU A 103 1.37 18.44 8.23
N GLU A 104 2.43 19.20 8.43
CA GLU A 104 2.51 20.64 8.11
C GLU A 104 3.08 20.92 6.70
N GLY A 105 3.37 19.86 5.94
CA GLY A 105 3.98 19.96 4.63
C GLY A 105 2.98 20.21 3.50
N GLU A 106 3.50 20.14 2.28
CA GLU A 106 2.70 20.17 1.05
C GLU A 106 1.70 19.02 1.01
N THR A 107 0.68 19.15 0.16
CA THR A 107 -0.46 18.22 0.08
C THR A 107 -0.02 16.74 0.05
N THR A 108 0.92 16.39 -0.82
CA THR A 108 1.39 15.01 -0.96
C THR A 108 2.15 14.49 0.26
N LYS A 109 2.87 15.36 0.97
CA LYS A 109 3.53 15.02 2.23
C LYS A 109 2.53 14.79 3.36
N ARG A 110 1.46 15.58 3.38
CA ARG A 110 0.36 15.40 4.36
C ARG A 110 -0.39 14.10 4.13
N ILE A 111 -0.68 13.75 2.86
CA ILE A 111 -1.29 12.47 2.51
C ILE A 111 -0.37 11.33 2.94
N ALA A 112 0.92 11.42 2.64
CA ALA A 112 1.90 10.40 3.01
C ALA A 112 1.99 10.22 4.54
N ALA A 113 2.01 11.31 5.32
CA ALA A 113 2.04 11.27 6.77
C ALA A 113 0.78 10.59 7.34
N GLY A 114 -0.41 11.04 6.91
CA GLY A 114 -1.66 10.48 7.39
C GLY A 114 -1.83 9.00 7.04
N LEU A 115 -1.39 8.58 5.85
CA LEU A 115 -1.38 7.17 5.46
C LEU A 115 -0.38 6.37 6.31
N PHE A 116 0.85 6.88 6.50
CA PHE A 116 1.90 6.21 7.25
C PHE A 116 1.49 5.94 8.69
N GLU A 117 0.86 6.90 9.37
CA GLU A 117 0.34 6.73 10.73
C GLU A 117 -0.65 5.56 10.86
N LYS A 118 -1.38 5.24 9.81
CA LYS A 118 -2.38 4.15 9.81
C LYS A 118 -1.79 2.78 9.46
N VAL A 119 -0.77 2.75 8.61
CA VAL A 119 -0.14 1.50 8.17
C VAL A 119 1.02 1.07 9.07
N LYS A 120 1.59 1.98 9.85
CA LYS A 120 2.65 1.63 10.78
C LYS A 120 2.15 0.68 11.89
N GLY A 121 3.02 -0.23 12.31
CA GLY A 121 2.76 -1.19 13.36
C GLY A 121 2.13 -2.50 12.89
N TYR A 122 1.88 -2.67 11.58
CA TYR A 122 1.55 -3.98 11.03
C TYR A 122 2.81 -4.85 10.89
N SER A 123 2.68 -6.15 11.22
CA SER A 123 3.81 -7.09 11.11
C SER A 123 4.23 -7.33 9.65
N TYR A 124 3.27 -7.29 8.75
CA TYR A 124 3.52 -7.48 7.30
C TYR A 124 2.92 -6.35 6.49
N GLY A 125 3.71 -5.81 5.56
CA GLY A 125 3.30 -4.81 4.59
C GLY A 125 3.38 -5.35 3.16
N ILE A 126 2.32 -5.14 2.36
CA ILE A 126 2.23 -5.54 0.97
C ILE A 126 1.81 -4.34 0.15
N GLN A 127 2.56 -4.03 -0.91
CA GLN A 127 2.21 -3.00 -1.86
C GLN A 127 2.13 -3.56 -3.27
N PHE A 128 1.15 -3.10 -4.07
CA PHE A 128 1.03 -3.42 -5.48
C PHE A 128 1.53 -2.23 -6.32
N PRO A 129 2.82 -2.16 -6.67
CA PRO A 129 3.32 -1.09 -7.51
C PRO A 129 3.18 -1.42 -9.00
N SER A 130 3.21 -0.38 -9.84
CA SER A 130 3.34 -0.50 -11.29
C SER A 130 4.76 -0.23 -11.75
N PHE A 131 5.12 -0.75 -12.92
CA PHE A 131 6.31 -0.29 -13.63
C PHE A 131 6.09 1.12 -14.18
N TYR A 132 7.17 1.87 -14.32
CA TYR A 132 7.12 3.21 -14.93
C TYR A 132 7.17 3.18 -16.46
N MET A 133 7.55 2.04 -17.05
CA MET A 133 7.54 1.79 -18.48
C MET A 133 6.36 0.91 -18.87
N PRO A 134 5.70 1.17 -20.00
CA PRO A 134 4.72 0.24 -20.54
C PRO A 134 5.42 -1.05 -21.01
N GLY A 135 4.73 -2.19 -20.90
CA GLY A 135 5.22 -3.48 -21.32
C GLY A 135 4.60 -4.63 -20.55
N ASP A 136 4.78 -5.82 -21.05
CA ASP A 136 4.40 -7.05 -20.37
C ASP A 136 5.57 -7.51 -19.50
N PHE A 137 5.33 -7.62 -18.23
CA PHE A 137 6.33 -8.02 -17.26
C PHE A 137 5.93 -9.34 -16.60
N VAL A 138 6.92 -10.17 -16.34
CA VAL A 138 6.67 -11.38 -15.55
C VAL A 138 6.31 -10.99 -14.13
N PRO A 139 5.18 -11.46 -13.59
CA PRO A 139 4.80 -11.21 -12.21
C PRO A 139 5.86 -11.69 -11.25
N HIS A 140 6.22 -10.87 -10.27
CA HIS A 140 7.25 -11.20 -9.29
C HIS A 140 7.03 -10.49 -7.96
N VAL A 141 7.56 -11.08 -6.91
CA VAL A 141 7.68 -10.44 -5.61
C VAL A 141 8.97 -9.65 -5.56
N ARG A 142 8.91 -8.40 -5.12
CA ARG A 142 10.10 -7.61 -4.83
C ARG A 142 10.22 -7.39 -3.33
N MET A 143 11.40 -7.66 -2.80
CA MET A 143 11.72 -7.44 -1.39
C MET A 143 12.97 -6.59 -1.24
N MET A 144 13.06 -5.90 -0.10
CA MET A 144 14.32 -5.33 0.36
C MET A 144 15.21 -6.45 0.90
N GLU A 145 16.52 -6.29 0.78
CA GLU A 145 17.50 -7.23 1.31
C GLU A 145 17.52 -7.16 2.84
N ALA A 146 16.90 -8.14 3.50
CA ALA A 146 16.59 -8.11 4.93
C ALA A 146 16.86 -9.42 5.68
N GLY A 147 17.30 -10.45 5.01
CA GLY A 147 17.57 -11.75 5.61
C GLY A 147 16.62 -12.87 5.19
N MET A 148 16.91 -14.09 5.66
CA MET A 148 16.28 -15.32 5.15
C MET A 148 14.78 -15.47 5.48
N GLU A 149 14.32 -14.91 6.58
CA GLU A 149 12.90 -15.01 6.99
C GLU A 149 11.95 -14.33 6.00
N SER A 150 12.40 -13.24 5.41
CA SER A 150 11.63 -12.50 4.41
C SER A 150 11.42 -13.28 3.11
N ALA A 151 12.38 -14.09 2.68
CA ALA A 151 12.27 -14.88 1.45
C ALA A 151 11.20 -15.98 1.57
N SER A 152 11.02 -16.58 2.73
CA SER A 152 9.97 -17.58 2.97
C SER A 152 8.57 -17.00 2.79
N LEU A 153 8.33 -15.78 3.28
CA LEU A 153 7.06 -15.09 3.09
C LEU A 153 6.79 -14.80 1.60
N ALA A 154 7.81 -14.36 0.85
CA ALA A 154 7.69 -14.08 -0.57
C ALA A 154 7.24 -15.30 -1.38
N ASN A 155 7.71 -16.49 -1.03
CA ASN A 155 7.36 -17.73 -1.69
C ASN A 155 5.88 -18.12 -1.52
N LEU A 156 5.21 -17.63 -0.45
CA LEU A 156 3.78 -17.89 -0.23
C LEU A 156 2.87 -17.26 -1.31
N PHE A 157 3.37 -16.26 -2.04
CA PHE A 157 2.60 -15.64 -3.13
C PHE A 157 2.54 -16.50 -4.39
N GLY A 158 3.33 -17.59 -4.48
CA GLY A 158 3.31 -18.50 -5.62
C GLY A 158 3.72 -17.86 -6.95
N LEU A 159 4.39 -16.70 -6.92
CA LEU A 159 4.89 -16.03 -8.12
C LEU A 159 6.22 -16.64 -8.57
N PRO A 160 6.52 -16.61 -9.89
CA PRO A 160 7.67 -17.32 -10.46
C PRO A 160 9.03 -16.79 -9.98
N TYR A 161 9.08 -15.52 -9.53
CA TYR A 161 10.34 -14.91 -9.10
C TYR A 161 10.18 -14.11 -7.82
N VAL A 162 11.22 -14.18 -6.99
CA VAL A 162 11.44 -13.27 -5.85
C VAL A 162 12.70 -12.46 -6.16
N VAL A 163 12.55 -11.14 -6.31
CA VAL A 163 13.64 -10.21 -6.60
C VAL A 163 14.04 -9.51 -5.31
N MET A 164 15.21 -9.83 -4.82
CA MET A 164 15.80 -9.15 -3.67
C MET A 164 16.73 -8.04 -4.14
N ARG A 165 16.65 -6.87 -3.51
CA ARG A 165 17.55 -5.77 -3.84
C ARG A 165 17.83 -4.87 -2.65
N SER A 166 19.03 -4.31 -2.63
CA SER A 166 19.38 -3.25 -1.71
C SER A 166 18.67 -1.95 -2.06
N PRO A 167 18.19 -1.18 -1.06
CA PRO A 167 17.53 0.10 -1.28
C PRO A 167 18.50 1.10 -1.93
N ARG A 168 18.05 1.76 -3.00
CA ARG A 168 18.81 2.85 -3.64
C ARG A 168 18.46 4.19 -2.98
N PRO A 169 19.32 5.22 -3.09
CA PRO A 169 19.07 6.53 -2.46
C PRO A 169 17.70 7.12 -2.77
N TYR A 170 17.20 6.98 -4.00
CA TYR A 170 15.90 7.49 -4.44
C TYR A 170 14.69 6.64 -3.98
N ASP A 171 14.93 5.44 -3.44
CA ASP A 171 13.88 4.60 -2.88
C ASP A 171 13.60 4.92 -1.41
N LYS A 172 14.47 5.66 -0.73
CA LYS A 172 14.40 5.92 0.73
C LYS A 172 13.10 6.56 1.21
N ALA A 173 12.40 7.27 0.35
CA ALA A 173 11.15 7.95 0.66
C ALA A 173 9.91 7.21 0.12
N THR A 174 10.02 5.94 -0.25
CA THR A 174 8.87 5.11 -0.59
C THR A 174 8.23 4.52 0.66
N LEU A 175 6.93 4.23 0.61
CA LEU A 175 6.24 3.56 1.70
C LEU A 175 6.99 2.29 2.13
N ASN A 176 7.35 1.45 1.17
CA ASN A 176 8.07 0.20 1.40
C ASN A 176 9.40 0.41 2.16
N SER A 177 10.24 1.35 1.72
CA SER A 177 11.52 1.61 2.39
C SER A 177 11.38 2.19 3.79
N VAL A 178 10.41 3.09 3.98
CA VAL A 178 10.20 3.75 5.28
C VAL A 178 9.61 2.77 6.29
N SER A 179 8.65 1.96 5.87
CA SER A 179 8.08 0.92 6.74
C SER A 179 9.15 -0.08 7.16
N TYR A 180 10.03 -0.49 6.25
CA TYR A 180 11.15 -1.38 6.56
C TYR A 180 12.12 -0.80 7.60
N THR A 181 12.48 0.49 7.47
CA THR A 181 13.42 1.14 8.39
C THR A 181 12.83 1.48 9.75
N HIS A 182 11.54 1.78 9.82
CA HIS A 182 10.90 2.27 11.05
C HIS A 182 10.11 1.21 11.83
N LEU A 183 9.70 0.11 11.21
CA LEU A 183 8.68 -0.77 11.80
C LEU A 183 9.14 -2.21 12.04
N ARG A 184 10.34 -2.61 11.64
CA ARG A 184 10.73 -4.03 11.55
C ARG A 184 9.71 -4.88 10.77
N ALA A 185 8.87 -4.25 9.97
CA ALA A 185 7.88 -4.94 9.17
C ALA A 185 8.55 -5.65 7.99
N HIS A 186 8.15 -6.88 7.75
CA HIS A 186 8.53 -7.62 6.55
C HIS A 186 7.72 -7.06 5.36
N GLU A 187 8.28 -6.10 4.66
CA GLU A 187 7.63 -5.43 3.55
C GLU A 187 7.86 -6.18 2.23
N THR A 188 6.77 -6.40 1.52
CA THR A 188 6.76 -7.10 0.24
C THR A 188 6.06 -6.26 -0.82
N SER A 189 6.69 -6.07 -1.96
CA SER A 189 6.08 -5.46 -3.14
C SER A 189 5.78 -6.53 -4.18
N LEU A 190 4.51 -6.63 -4.58
CA LEU A 190 4.07 -7.52 -5.66
C LEU A 190 3.96 -6.71 -6.94
N HIS A 191 4.74 -7.08 -7.94
CA HIS A 191 4.65 -6.59 -9.31
C HIS A 191 3.85 -7.60 -10.12
N LEU A 192 2.64 -7.21 -10.50
CA LEU A 192 1.70 -8.02 -11.26
C LEU A 192 1.52 -7.46 -12.66
#